data_50b82375d3bf26f2015b551520b996e4
#
_entry.id   50b82375d3bf26f2015b551520b996e4
#
_cell.length_a   1.000
_cell.length_b   1.000
_cell.length_c   1.000
_cell.angle_alpha   90.00
_cell.angle_beta   90.00
_cell.angle_gamma   90.00
#
_symmetry.space_group_name_H-M   'P 1'
#
loop_
_entity.id
_entity.type
_entity.pdbx_description
1 polymer ?
#
loop_
_entity_poly.entity_id
_entity_poly.type
_entity_poly.pdbx_seq_one_letter_code
_entity_poly.pdbx_strand_id
1 'polypeptide(L)'
;MLVGLALSSCAPSHLPPGEGLHKSAVSHLREAEKTTLPDEQRAVRYLDAARESSALLGSAESGEASRVIYNKAAADLVVLLRSAQNGGMWNRPLTLSQGGSTYRLRFAKGTRDGLWNADQFTSFVPADEVDLKTIKRRNRIDGYGGALVSIRKTDPLEAFSPLVGVTAPVTAVLDFKGNDVTLSLIDPTERTKGRAAGKDRTLDADFSAPLAYYPQHNEMLEGLLGAIRVQQHMNITGLYMLQPYDPQRIPLIFVHGLISTPRMWRNVINEIETDPELRRRYQCWVFAYPTGNPLLYSALRLREELAKVQQRYPDSKDMVLVGHSMGGILSRAQVTTVERDSWDVIGEEKADQFFSKVKPGDLVHRCTNFTANPNVDRAIFICSPHRGSDMAIGTLGSLAIKLISLPVDLVSTAANTVGGSMSMITGDAKRMPTSIDGLSPKNPTVKVLDSCPIEVPHHSIIGDQGKGDTPESSDGVVDY
;
A
#
# COMPACT_ATOMS: atom_id res chain seq x y z
N MET A 1 -29.58 7.36 -20.16
CA MET A 1 -29.11 8.74 -19.99
C MET A 1 -27.62 8.61 -19.73
N LEU A 2 -26.81 8.76 -20.79
CA LEU A 2 -25.34 8.61 -20.72
C LEU A 2 -24.75 9.88 -20.10
N VAL A 3 -24.13 9.75 -18.95
CA VAL A 3 -23.32 10.82 -18.35
C VAL A 3 -21.92 10.68 -18.92
N GLY A 4 -21.59 11.60 -19.83
CA GLY A 4 -20.23 11.72 -20.35
C GLY A 4 -19.31 12.25 -19.26
N LEU A 5 -18.37 11.44 -18.81
CA LEU A 5 -17.23 11.89 -18.00
C LEU A 5 -16.32 12.74 -18.88
N ALA A 6 -16.33 14.03 -18.64
CA ALA A 6 -15.34 14.95 -19.16
C ALA A 6 -13.99 14.64 -18.50
N LEU A 7 -13.07 14.06 -19.25
CA LEU A 7 -11.66 13.93 -18.87
C LEU A 7 -11.07 15.34 -18.77
N SER A 8 -10.91 15.80 -17.54
CA SER A 8 -10.14 17.00 -17.23
C SER A 8 -8.71 16.78 -17.70
N SER A 9 -8.25 17.60 -18.63
CA SER A 9 -6.90 17.57 -19.18
C SER A 9 -5.88 17.78 -18.06
N CYS A 10 -5.17 16.73 -17.69
CA CYS A 10 -3.92 16.84 -16.93
C CYS A 10 -2.92 17.68 -17.73
N ALA A 11 -2.09 18.42 -17.00
CA ALA A 11 -1.07 19.30 -17.58
C ALA A 11 -0.22 18.56 -18.62
N PRO A 12 0.04 19.16 -19.79
CA PRO A 12 0.81 18.50 -20.83
C PRO A 12 2.23 18.22 -20.32
N SER A 13 2.66 16.97 -20.43
CA SER A 13 4.08 16.65 -20.38
C SER A 13 4.78 17.58 -21.37
N HIS A 14 5.72 18.39 -20.88
CA HIS A 14 6.45 19.34 -21.71
C HIS A 14 7.30 18.58 -22.75
N LEU A 15 6.69 18.27 -23.89
CA LEU A 15 7.47 17.81 -25.03
C LEU A 15 8.42 18.95 -25.42
N PRO A 16 9.70 18.63 -25.75
CA PRO A 16 10.61 19.63 -26.29
C PRO A 16 10.02 20.26 -27.54
N PRO A 17 10.34 21.52 -27.81
CA PRO A 17 9.89 22.17 -29.07
C PRO A 17 10.24 21.27 -30.26
N GLY A 18 9.26 21.04 -31.14
CA GLY A 18 9.43 20.22 -32.32
C GLY A 18 10.27 20.91 -33.40
N GLU A 19 11.48 21.35 -33.08
CA GLU A 19 12.42 22.05 -33.92
C GLU A 19 13.71 21.20 -34.07
N GLY A 20 14.42 21.45 -35.19
CA GLY A 20 15.70 20.81 -35.46
C GLY A 20 15.61 19.29 -35.63
N LEU A 21 16.52 18.57 -34.97
CA LEU A 21 16.66 17.11 -35.07
C LEU A 21 15.47 16.32 -34.51
N HIS A 22 14.60 16.95 -33.71
CA HIS A 22 13.47 16.28 -33.05
C HIS A 22 12.13 16.53 -33.77
N LYS A 23 12.11 17.34 -34.83
CA LYS A 23 10.86 17.74 -35.52
C LYS A 23 10.05 16.53 -35.98
N SER A 24 10.70 15.55 -36.59
CA SER A 24 10.05 14.34 -37.08
C SER A 24 9.52 13.48 -35.94
N ALA A 25 10.34 13.18 -34.92
CA ALA A 25 9.96 12.36 -33.77
C ALA A 25 8.78 12.97 -32.99
N VAL A 26 8.77 14.29 -32.78
CA VAL A 26 7.65 15.00 -32.12
C VAL A 26 6.40 14.95 -32.98
N SER A 27 6.55 15.06 -34.33
CA SER A 27 5.40 14.93 -35.25
C SER A 27 4.78 13.52 -35.14
N HIS A 28 5.61 12.49 -35.12
CA HIS A 28 5.14 11.10 -34.94
C HIS A 28 4.39 10.90 -33.61
N LEU A 29 4.88 11.45 -32.50
CA LEU A 29 4.16 11.40 -31.21
C LEU A 29 2.78 12.06 -31.32
N ARG A 30 2.70 13.27 -31.88
CA ARG A 30 1.43 13.99 -32.05
C ARG A 30 0.44 13.24 -32.97
N GLU A 31 0.95 12.56 -33.99
CA GLU A 31 0.12 11.71 -34.83
C GLU A 31 -0.38 10.48 -34.08
N ALA A 32 0.48 9.84 -33.30
CA ALA A 32 0.12 8.67 -32.49
C ALA A 32 -0.97 8.97 -31.43
N GLU A 33 -1.01 10.19 -30.90
CA GLU A 33 -2.03 10.65 -29.94
C GLU A 33 -3.43 10.82 -30.58
N LYS A 34 -3.55 10.90 -31.91
CA LYS A 34 -4.85 11.07 -32.60
C LYS A 34 -5.66 9.77 -32.51
N THR A 35 -6.71 9.76 -31.66
CA THR A 35 -7.61 8.62 -31.48
C THR A 35 -8.44 8.27 -32.73
N THR A 36 -8.43 9.12 -33.76
CA THR A 36 -9.07 8.86 -35.05
C THR A 36 -8.29 7.89 -35.93
N LEU A 37 -7.00 7.66 -35.63
CA LEU A 37 -6.19 6.67 -36.34
C LEU A 37 -6.41 5.27 -35.79
N PRO A 38 -6.36 4.21 -36.61
CA PRO A 38 -6.35 2.83 -36.15
C PRO A 38 -5.18 2.56 -35.21
N ASP A 39 -5.40 1.69 -34.19
CA ASP A 39 -4.41 1.41 -33.15
C ASP A 39 -3.07 0.89 -33.72
N GLU A 40 -3.12 0.07 -34.77
CA GLU A 40 -1.90 -0.41 -35.44
C GLU A 40 -1.08 0.73 -36.05
N GLN A 41 -1.76 1.72 -36.64
CA GLN A 41 -1.11 2.90 -37.22
C GLN A 41 -0.51 3.78 -36.11
N ARG A 42 -1.25 3.98 -35.03
CA ARG A 42 -0.75 4.71 -33.86
C ARG A 42 0.49 4.03 -33.26
N ALA A 43 0.48 2.69 -33.16
CA ALA A 43 1.63 1.92 -32.68
C ALA A 43 2.88 2.12 -33.55
N VAL A 44 2.72 2.15 -34.89
CA VAL A 44 3.84 2.46 -35.81
C VAL A 44 4.39 3.87 -35.56
N ARG A 45 3.53 4.87 -35.33
CA ARG A 45 3.98 6.23 -35.03
C ARG A 45 4.75 6.33 -33.70
N TYR A 46 4.32 5.64 -32.65
CA TYR A 46 5.10 5.55 -31.42
C TYR A 46 6.46 4.88 -31.66
N LEU A 47 6.52 3.81 -32.47
CA LEU A 47 7.77 3.14 -32.82
C LEU A 47 8.69 4.04 -33.66
N ASP A 48 8.15 4.80 -34.62
CA ASP A 48 8.91 5.78 -35.40
C ASP A 48 9.55 6.84 -34.48
N ALA A 49 8.76 7.43 -33.57
CA ALA A 49 9.25 8.41 -32.61
C ALA A 49 10.34 7.84 -31.68
N ALA A 50 10.13 6.64 -31.16
CA ALA A 50 11.09 5.97 -30.29
C ALA A 50 12.39 5.62 -31.05
N ARG A 51 12.31 5.13 -32.29
CA ARG A 51 13.46 4.77 -33.12
C ARG A 51 14.33 5.98 -33.45
N GLU A 52 13.70 7.06 -33.93
CA GLU A 52 14.42 8.31 -34.28
C GLU A 52 15.10 8.89 -33.03
N SER A 53 14.37 8.97 -31.90
CA SER A 53 14.93 9.48 -30.66
C SER A 53 16.05 8.57 -30.12
N SER A 54 15.93 7.25 -30.26
CA SER A 54 16.93 6.29 -29.79
C SER A 54 18.29 6.48 -30.47
N ALA A 55 18.31 6.89 -31.71
CA ALA A 55 19.54 7.18 -32.48
C ALA A 55 20.31 8.37 -31.91
N LEU A 56 19.65 9.30 -31.25
CA LEU A 56 20.19 10.55 -30.70
C LEU A 56 20.50 10.50 -29.21
N LEU A 57 20.18 9.40 -28.53
CA LEU A 57 20.33 9.25 -27.06
C LEU A 57 21.77 9.41 -26.54
N GLY A 58 22.77 9.36 -27.38
CA GLY A 58 24.18 9.56 -27.02
C GLY A 58 24.75 10.91 -27.39
N SER A 59 23.96 11.79 -27.99
CA SER A 59 24.37 13.11 -28.42
C SER A 59 24.47 14.08 -27.24
N ALA A 60 25.52 14.88 -27.17
CA ALA A 60 25.69 15.90 -26.15
C ALA A 60 24.68 17.05 -26.28
N GLU A 61 24.29 17.40 -27.52
CA GLU A 61 23.40 18.54 -27.78
C GLU A 61 21.90 18.20 -27.72
N SER A 62 21.54 16.94 -27.99
CA SER A 62 20.13 16.53 -28.16
C SER A 62 19.72 15.37 -27.26
N GLY A 63 20.61 14.87 -26.42
CA GLY A 63 20.39 13.64 -25.66
C GLY A 63 19.22 13.71 -24.66
N GLU A 64 19.03 14.85 -23.99
CA GLU A 64 17.94 15.03 -23.03
C GLU A 64 16.58 15.12 -23.71
N ALA A 65 16.44 15.91 -24.75
CA ALA A 65 15.21 16.00 -25.52
C ALA A 65 14.85 14.66 -26.17
N SER A 66 15.85 13.96 -26.70
CA SER A 66 15.67 12.60 -27.24
C SER A 66 15.21 11.61 -26.18
N ARG A 67 15.74 11.69 -24.97
CA ARG A 67 15.35 10.87 -23.84
C ARG A 67 13.86 11.07 -23.51
N VAL A 68 13.41 12.32 -23.40
CA VAL A 68 12.00 12.63 -23.11
C VAL A 68 11.06 12.07 -24.17
N ILE A 69 11.39 12.24 -25.46
CA ILE A 69 10.58 11.72 -26.58
C ILE A 69 10.56 10.19 -26.56
N TYR A 70 11.71 9.55 -26.39
CA TYR A 70 11.82 8.10 -26.35
C TYR A 70 11.03 7.52 -25.18
N ASN A 71 11.15 8.10 -23.98
CA ASN A 71 10.47 7.65 -22.78
C ASN A 71 8.95 7.74 -22.94
N LYS A 72 8.46 8.87 -23.44
CA LYS A 72 7.02 9.06 -23.72
C LYS A 72 6.53 8.05 -24.76
N ALA A 73 7.23 7.90 -25.88
CA ALA A 73 6.84 6.95 -26.93
C ALA A 73 6.77 5.51 -26.40
N ALA A 74 7.72 5.10 -25.57
CA ALA A 74 7.74 3.76 -24.97
C ALA A 74 6.59 3.55 -23.99
N ALA A 75 6.28 4.55 -23.15
CA ALA A 75 5.18 4.47 -22.19
C ALA A 75 3.82 4.39 -22.90
N ASP A 76 3.56 5.32 -23.82
CA ASP A 76 2.27 5.42 -24.52
C ASP A 76 2.02 4.22 -25.42
N LEU A 77 3.09 3.67 -26.03
CA LEU A 77 2.98 2.44 -26.81
C LEU A 77 2.50 1.26 -25.94
N VAL A 78 3.03 1.10 -24.74
CA VAL A 78 2.59 0.04 -23.81
C VAL A 78 1.13 0.21 -23.43
N VAL A 79 0.71 1.43 -23.09
CA VAL A 79 -0.70 1.73 -22.79
C VAL A 79 -1.59 1.38 -23.99
N LEU A 80 -1.20 1.80 -25.21
CA LEU A 80 -1.94 1.49 -26.42
C LEU A 80 -2.02 -0.01 -26.66
N LEU A 81 -0.90 -0.72 -26.67
CA LEU A 81 -0.88 -2.17 -26.94
C LEU A 81 -1.75 -2.95 -25.95
N ARG A 82 -1.80 -2.51 -24.67
CA ARG A 82 -2.60 -3.19 -23.65
C ARG A 82 -4.08 -2.91 -23.77
N SER A 83 -4.48 -1.71 -24.17
CA SER A 83 -5.89 -1.29 -24.31
C SER A 83 -6.50 -1.63 -25.68
N ALA A 84 -5.68 -1.66 -26.73
CA ALA A 84 -6.13 -1.85 -28.10
C ALA A 84 -6.82 -3.20 -28.31
N GLN A 85 -7.91 -3.20 -29.09
CA GLN A 85 -8.64 -4.42 -29.47
C GLN A 85 -8.96 -5.35 -28.27
N ASN A 86 -9.32 -4.77 -27.10
CA ASN A 86 -9.54 -5.54 -25.87
C ASN A 86 -8.33 -6.42 -25.47
N GLY A 87 -7.11 -5.94 -25.66
CA GLY A 87 -5.87 -6.67 -25.42
C GLY A 87 -5.42 -7.57 -26.56
N GLY A 88 -6.05 -7.49 -27.71
CA GLY A 88 -5.69 -8.28 -28.89
C GLY A 88 -4.30 -8.00 -29.46
N MET A 89 -3.68 -6.87 -29.10
CA MET A 89 -2.29 -6.52 -29.46
C MET A 89 -1.28 -6.84 -28.36
N TRP A 90 -1.72 -7.38 -27.23
CA TRP A 90 -0.87 -7.58 -26.06
C TRP A 90 -0.18 -8.94 -26.03
N ASN A 91 1.07 -8.96 -25.61
CA ASN A 91 1.93 -10.13 -25.34
C ASN A 91 2.00 -11.17 -26.48
N ARG A 92 1.99 -10.72 -27.71
CA ARG A 92 2.17 -11.55 -28.89
C ARG A 92 3.10 -10.89 -29.92
N PRO A 93 3.75 -11.67 -30.80
CA PRO A 93 4.49 -11.07 -31.91
C PRO A 93 3.54 -10.32 -32.85
N LEU A 94 3.93 -9.10 -33.24
CA LEU A 94 3.18 -8.23 -34.14
C LEU A 94 4.06 -7.80 -35.30
N THR A 95 3.48 -7.79 -36.52
CA THR A 95 4.07 -7.12 -37.68
C THR A 95 3.21 -5.91 -37.99
N LEU A 96 3.76 -4.72 -37.80
CA LEU A 96 3.08 -3.45 -37.91
C LEU A 96 3.69 -2.66 -39.06
N SER A 97 2.86 -2.17 -40.01
CA SER A 97 3.33 -1.44 -41.18
C SER A 97 2.48 -0.20 -41.48
N GLN A 98 3.12 0.93 -41.72
CA GLN A 98 2.47 2.16 -42.15
C GLN A 98 3.50 3.15 -42.76
N GLY A 99 3.14 3.84 -43.85
CA GLY A 99 3.89 4.98 -44.38
C GLY A 99 5.34 4.63 -44.74
N GLY A 100 5.62 3.41 -45.18
CA GLY A 100 6.96 2.94 -45.50
C GLY A 100 7.75 2.35 -44.31
N SER A 101 7.29 2.53 -43.08
CA SER A 101 7.86 1.88 -41.88
C SER A 101 7.25 0.50 -41.67
N THR A 102 8.09 -0.49 -41.31
CA THR A 102 7.65 -1.84 -40.93
C THR A 102 8.45 -2.28 -39.70
N TYR A 103 7.74 -2.77 -38.68
CA TYR A 103 8.30 -3.26 -37.44
C TYR A 103 7.82 -4.67 -37.11
N ARG A 104 8.73 -5.52 -36.65
CA ARG A 104 8.44 -6.80 -36.04
C ARG A 104 8.63 -6.67 -34.54
N LEU A 105 7.53 -6.40 -33.83
CA LEU A 105 7.51 -6.22 -32.38
C LEU A 105 7.34 -7.56 -31.69
N ARG A 106 8.15 -7.80 -30.66
CA ARG A 106 8.04 -8.93 -29.74
C ARG A 106 8.21 -8.47 -28.30
N PHE A 107 7.54 -9.16 -27.38
CA PHE A 107 7.72 -8.96 -25.96
C PHE A 107 8.90 -9.80 -25.46
N ALA A 108 9.75 -9.23 -24.61
CA ALA A 108 10.75 -9.99 -23.88
C ALA A 108 10.09 -10.87 -22.83
N LYS A 109 10.69 -12.01 -22.53
CA LYS A 109 10.24 -12.83 -21.39
C LYS A 109 10.43 -12.05 -20.09
N GLY A 110 9.48 -12.20 -19.16
CA GLY A 110 9.54 -11.59 -17.83
C GLY A 110 10.80 -12.01 -17.04
N THR A 111 11.25 -11.15 -16.17
CA THR A 111 12.52 -11.29 -15.43
C THR A 111 12.38 -12.00 -14.09
N ARG A 112 11.18 -12.24 -13.61
CA ARG A 112 10.87 -13.03 -12.41
C ARG A 112 9.95 -14.20 -12.78
N ASP A 113 10.17 -15.35 -12.17
CA ASP A 113 9.42 -16.58 -12.38
C ASP A 113 7.89 -16.37 -12.24
N GLY A 114 7.26 -15.93 -13.32
CA GLY A 114 5.83 -15.70 -13.42
C GLY A 114 5.30 -14.39 -12.85
N LEU A 115 6.02 -13.68 -11.96
CA LEU A 115 5.51 -12.46 -11.29
C LEU A 115 5.47 -11.22 -12.19
N TRP A 116 6.29 -11.18 -13.23
CA TRP A 116 6.41 -10.04 -14.16
C TRP A 116 6.16 -10.44 -15.61
N ASN A 117 5.33 -11.44 -15.82
CA ASN A 117 4.83 -11.77 -17.16
C ASN A 117 3.83 -10.71 -17.62
N ALA A 118 3.95 -10.32 -18.88
CA ALA A 118 3.07 -9.32 -19.49
C ALA A 118 1.58 -9.64 -19.33
N ASP A 119 1.20 -10.92 -19.28
CA ASP A 119 -0.18 -11.37 -19.12
C ASP A 119 -0.83 -11.05 -17.77
N GLN A 120 -0.01 -10.76 -16.74
CA GLN A 120 -0.51 -10.47 -15.41
C GLN A 120 -0.96 -9.02 -15.25
N PHE A 121 -0.54 -8.13 -16.14
CA PHE A 121 -0.91 -6.73 -16.09
C PHE A 121 -2.26 -6.49 -16.76
N THR A 122 -3.17 -5.85 -16.04
CA THR A 122 -4.50 -5.48 -16.53
C THR A 122 -4.51 -4.14 -17.24
N SER A 123 -3.69 -3.20 -16.77
CA SER A 123 -3.55 -1.87 -17.35
C SER A 123 -2.24 -1.22 -16.94
N PHE A 124 -1.94 -0.12 -17.62
CA PHE A 124 -0.78 0.74 -17.34
C PHE A 124 -1.20 2.21 -17.42
N VAL A 125 -0.52 3.03 -16.63
CA VAL A 125 -0.66 4.49 -16.64
C VAL A 125 0.73 5.10 -16.69
N PRO A 126 1.02 6.07 -17.61
CA PRO A 126 2.28 6.80 -17.54
C PRO A 126 2.47 7.45 -16.18
N ALA A 127 3.65 7.30 -15.59
CA ALA A 127 3.91 7.82 -14.25
C ALA A 127 3.75 9.35 -14.15
N ASP A 128 3.96 10.05 -15.27
CA ASP A 128 3.81 11.50 -15.36
C ASP A 128 2.35 11.96 -15.44
N GLU A 129 1.40 11.07 -15.67
CA GLU A 129 -0.05 11.35 -15.68
C GLU A 129 -0.71 11.11 -14.31
N VAL A 130 0.04 10.60 -13.35
CA VAL A 130 -0.48 10.35 -12.00
C VAL A 130 -0.45 11.62 -11.16
N ASP A 131 -1.58 11.96 -10.53
CA ASP A 131 -1.65 13.09 -9.58
C ASP A 131 -0.87 12.75 -8.30
N LEU A 132 0.23 13.46 -8.05
CA LEU A 132 1.13 13.26 -6.91
C LEU A 132 0.85 14.20 -5.73
N LYS A 133 -0.25 14.97 -5.72
CA LYS A 133 -0.56 15.94 -4.64
C LYS A 133 -0.51 15.34 -3.23
N THR A 134 -0.73 14.05 -3.10
CA THR A 134 -0.73 13.34 -1.82
C THR A 134 0.63 12.82 -1.40
N ILE A 135 1.63 12.93 -2.25
CA ILE A 135 3.03 12.53 -2.02
C ILE A 135 3.83 13.79 -1.66
N LYS A 136 4.50 13.77 -0.51
CA LYS A 136 5.31 14.91 -0.04
C LYS A 136 6.61 15.08 -0.84
N ARG A 137 7.23 13.98 -1.26
CA ARG A 137 8.46 13.95 -2.04
C ARG A 137 8.35 12.91 -3.15
N ARG A 138 8.46 13.35 -4.40
CA ARG A 138 8.52 12.44 -5.54
C ARG A 138 9.89 11.76 -5.58
N ASN A 139 9.87 10.44 -5.63
CA ASN A 139 11.05 9.61 -5.71
C ASN A 139 11.13 9.04 -7.12
N ARG A 140 11.97 9.69 -7.94
CA ARG A 140 12.18 9.33 -9.35
C ARG A 140 13.66 9.20 -9.64
N ILE A 141 14.02 8.26 -10.46
CA ILE A 141 15.32 8.13 -11.11
C ILE A 141 15.12 8.55 -12.56
N ASP A 142 15.74 9.65 -12.96
CA ASP A 142 15.75 10.07 -14.36
C ASP A 142 16.64 9.14 -15.17
N GLY A 143 16.06 8.52 -16.18
CA GLY A 143 16.73 7.51 -16.98
C GLY A 143 16.06 7.27 -18.32
N TYR A 144 16.24 6.11 -18.88
CA TYR A 144 15.74 5.69 -20.19
C TYR A 144 14.64 4.67 -20.04
N GLY A 145 13.64 4.78 -20.91
CA GLY A 145 12.44 3.96 -20.92
C GLY A 145 11.23 4.68 -20.38
N GLY A 146 10.05 4.22 -20.75
CA GLY A 146 8.80 4.79 -20.26
C GLY A 146 8.48 4.34 -18.85
N ALA A 147 8.56 5.26 -17.88
CA ALA A 147 8.13 4.99 -16.52
C ALA A 147 6.61 4.86 -16.43
N LEU A 148 6.12 3.75 -15.92
CA LEU A 148 4.72 3.38 -15.86
C LEU A 148 4.33 2.94 -14.44
N VAL A 149 3.09 3.21 -14.08
CA VAL A 149 2.37 2.49 -13.04
C VAL A 149 1.69 1.30 -13.71
N SER A 150 2.10 0.10 -13.34
CA SER A 150 1.42 -1.13 -13.74
C SER A 150 0.34 -1.49 -12.72
N ILE A 151 -0.79 -2.01 -13.21
CA ILE A 151 -1.84 -2.58 -12.38
C ILE A 151 -1.86 -4.07 -12.65
N ARG A 152 -1.52 -4.85 -11.64
CA ARG A 152 -1.51 -6.30 -11.70
C ARG A 152 -2.87 -6.85 -11.23
N LYS A 153 -3.34 -7.85 -11.94
CA LYS A 153 -4.56 -8.57 -11.58
C LYS A 153 -4.42 -9.19 -10.18
N THR A 154 -5.47 -9.07 -9.39
CA THR A 154 -5.58 -9.83 -8.14
C THR A 154 -5.60 -11.32 -8.49
N ASP A 155 -4.68 -12.09 -7.94
CA ASP A 155 -4.76 -13.53 -7.99
C ASP A 155 -5.68 -13.98 -6.84
N PRO A 156 -6.80 -14.67 -7.11
CA PRO A 156 -7.66 -15.22 -6.06
C PRO A 156 -6.93 -16.16 -5.09
N LEU A 157 -5.78 -16.69 -5.51
CA LEU A 157 -4.92 -17.56 -4.68
C LEU A 157 -3.97 -16.76 -3.79
N GLU A 158 -3.79 -15.45 -4.02
CA GLU A 158 -3.02 -14.56 -3.16
C GLU A 158 -3.94 -13.97 -2.07
N ALA A 159 -3.98 -14.60 -0.91
CA ALA A 159 -4.89 -14.28 0.20
C ALA A 159 -4.80 -12.84 0.73
N PHE A 160 -3.68 -12.15 0.47
CA PHE A 160 -3.40 -10.80 0.98
C PHE A 160 -3.33 -9.75 -0.14
N SER A 161 -3.71 -10.10 -1.36
CA SER A 161 -3.80 -9.13 -2.45
C SER A 161 -5.03 -8.24 -2.28
N PRO A 162 -4.90 -6.92 -2.42
CA PRO A 162 -6.04 -6.05 -2.47
C PRO A 162 -6.99 -6.41 -3.62
N LEU A 163 -8.30 -6.31 -3.41
CA LEU A 163 -9.32 -6.68 -4.42
C LEU A 163 -9.18 -5.94 -5.76
N VAL A 164 -8.60 -4.74 -5.74
CA VAL A 164 -8.36 -3.93 -6.94
C VAL A 164 -7.04 -4.24 -7.64
N GLY A 165 -6.28 -5.20 -7.14
CA GLY A 165 -4.95 -5.54 -7.64
C GLY A 165 -3.83 -4.77 -6.96
N VAL A 166 -2.61 -5.07 -7.37
CA VAL A 166 -1.38 -4.45 -6.86
C VAL A 166 -0.84 -3.49 -7.91
N THR A 167 -0.49 -2.30 -7.49
CA THR A 167 0.23 -1.33 -8.33
C THR A 167 1.73 -1.47 -8.12
N ALA A 168 2.50 -1.35 -9.20
CA ALA A 168 3.96 -1.42 -9.11
C ALA A 168 4.62 -0.52 -10.18
N PRO A 169 5.84 -0.02 -9.92
CA PRO A 169 6.60 0.69 -10.94
C PRO A 169 7.08 -0.29 -12.00
N VAL A 170 6.97 0.09 -13.26
CA VAL A 170 7.50 -0.65 -14.41
C VAL A 170 8.15 0.34 -15.37
N THR A 171 9.27 -0.05 -15.94
CA THR A 171 9.90 0.71 -17.02
C THR A 171 9.80 -0.05 -18.33
N ALA A 172 9.17 0.54 -19.32
CA ALA A 172 9.09 0.02 -20.68
C ALA A 172 10.32 0.42 -21.49
N VAL A 173 11.02 -0.56 -22.05
CA VAL A 173 12.21 -0.32 -22.87
C VAL A 173 12.05 -0.95 -24.25
N LEU A 174 12.35 -0.18 -25.29
CA LEU A 174 12.35 -0.62 -26.69
C LEU A 174 13.79 -0.76 -27.19
N ASP A 175 14.18 -1.94 -27.59
CA ASP A 175 15.49 -2.20 -28.21
C ASP A 175 15.30 -2.52 -29.71
N PHE A 176 15.93 -1.72 -30.56
CA PHE A 176 15.81 -1.80 -32.02
C PHE A 176 17.00 -2.51 -32.65
N LYS A 177 16.72 -3.52 -33.47
CA LYS A 177 17.72 -4.19 -34.35
C LYS A 177 17.18 -4.21 -35.77
N GLY A 178 17.50 -3.16 -36.54
CA GLY A 178 16.84 -2.97 -37.82
C GLY A 178 15.33 -2.76 -37.64
N ASN A 179 14.55 -3.61 -38.29
CA ASN A 179 13.10 -3.59 -38.14
C ASN A 179 12.56 -4.48 -37.00
N ASP A 180 13.43 -5.24 -36.32
CA ASP A 180 13.04 -6.01 -35.15
C ASP A 180 13.08 -5.16 -33.90
N VAL A 181 11.97 -5.18 -33.14
CA VAL A 181 11.81 -4.41 -31.91
C VAL A 181 11.52 -5.37 -30.77
N THR A 182 12.26 -5.25 -29.70
CA THR A 182 12.00 -5.98 -28.46
C THR A 182 11.49 -5.00 -27.41
N LEU A 183 10.23 -5.21 -26.97
CA LEU A 183 9.65 -4.50 -25.84
C LEU A 183 9.94 -5.28 -24.57
N SER A 184 10.61 -4.66 -23.62
CA SER A 184 10.90 -5.21 -22.29
C SER A 184 10.14 -4.40 -21.24
N LEU A 185 9.41 -5.10 -20.35
CA LEU A 185 8.83 -4.54 -19.13
C LEU A 185 9.76 -4.90 -17.98
N ILE A 186 10.40 -3.92 -17.39
CA ILE A 186 11.45 -4.14 -16.39
C ILE A 186 10.98 -3.60 -15.05
N ASP A 187 11.13 -4.41 -14.00
CA ASP A 187 10.96 -3.98 -12.62
C ASP A 187 12.17 -3.14 -12.20
N PRO A 188 12.01 -1.81 -12.00
CA PRO A 188 13.11 -0.96 -11.61
C PRO A 188 13.53 -1.15 -10.14
N THR A 189 12.74 -1.87 -9.34
CA THR A 189 13.11 -2.21 -7.96
C THR A 189 14.16 -3.31 -7.92
N GLU A 190 14.20 -4.16 -8.96
CA GLU A 190 15.15 -5.27 -9.09
C GLU A 190 16.35 -4.93 -9.97
N ARG A 191 16.11 -4.15 -11.01
CA ARG A 191 17.12 -3.82 -12.01
C ARG A 191 17.16 -2.35 -12.29
N THR A 192 18.26 -1.70 -12.02
CA THR A 192 18.46 -0.26 -12.25
C THR A 192 18.89 0.08 -13.69
N LYS A 193 19.20 -0.95 -14.52
CA LYS A 193 19.64 -0.78 -15.90
C LYS A 193 18.86 -1.67 -16.86
N GLY A 194 18.65 -1.16 -18.06
CA GLY A 194 18.05 -1.86 -19.19
C GLY A 194 18.76 -1.56 -20.49
N ARG A 195 18.57 -2.43 -21.50
CA ARG A 195 19.19 -2.27 -22.82
C ARG A 195 18.33 -1.38 -23.71
N ALA A 196 18.80 -0.18 -23.96
CA ALA A 196 18.16 0.76 -24.88
C ALA A 196 19.21 1.26 -25.90
N ALA A 197 18.82 1.30 -27.19
CA ALA A 197 19.69 1.70 -28.28
C ALA A 197 21.07 0.94 -28.26
N GLY A 198 21.03 -0.37 -28.05
CA GLY A 198 22.18 -1.25 -28.06
C GLY A 198 23.14 -1.11 -26.87
N LYS A 199 22.86 -0.26 -25.88
CA LYS A 199 23.69 -0.03 -24.69
C LYS A 199 22.87 -0.22 -23.41
N ASP A 200 23.55 -0.63 -22.33
CA ASP A 200 22.96 -0.64 -21.00
C ASP A 200 22.90 0.80 -20.46
N ARG A 201 21.69 1.21 -20.08
CA ARG A 201 21.38 2.57 -19.59
C ARG A 201 20.61 2.50 -18.28
N THR A 202 20.79 3.50 -17.43
CA THR A 202 19.96 3.67 -16.23
C THR A 202 18.49 3.79 -16.64
N LEU A 203 17.61 3.06 -15.96
CA LEU A 203 16.17 3.08 -16.23
C LEU A 203 15.53 4.35 -15.67
N ASP A 204 14.57 4.90 -16.40
CA ASP A 204 13.62 5.86 -15.86
C ASP A 204 12.65 5.13 -14.94
N ALA A 205 12.56 5.53 -13.68
CA ALA A 205 11.74 4.85 -12.69
C ALA A 205 11.09 5.84 -11.72
N ASP A 206 9.79 5.70 -11.51
CA ASP A 206 9.05 6.46 -10.52
C ASP A 206 8.47 5.52 -9.45
N PHE A 207 8.98 5.63 -8.23
CA PHE A 207 8.57 4.80 -7.10
C PHE A 207 7.38 5.40 -6.35
N SER A 208 7.09 6.69 -6.58
CA SER A 208 6.00 7.40 -5.92
C SER A 208 4.67 7.27 -6.63
N ALA A 209 4.70 7.23 -7.96
CA ALA A 209 3.48 7.19 -8.77
C ALA A 209 2.58 5.98 -8.46
N PRO A 210 3.08 4.75 -8.27
CA PRO A 210 2.25 3.61 -7.85
C PRO A 210 1.53 3.84 -6.52
N LEU A 211 2.21 4.41 -5.54
CA LEU A 211 1.65 4.70 -4.21
C LEU A 211 0.62 5.83 -4.25
N ALA A 212 0.76 6.78 -5.16
CA ALA A 212 -0.20 7.85 -5.37
C ALA A 212 -1.44 7.38 -6.14
N TYR A 213 -1.25 6.53 -7.15
CA TYR A 213 -2.31 6.02 -8.01
C TYR A 213 -3.29 5.11 -7.27
N TYR A 214 -2.76 4.22 -6.42
CA TYR A 214 -3.52 3.20 -5.73
C TYR A 214 -4.74 3.73 -4.95
N PRO A 215 -4.62 4.80 -4.13
CA PRO A 215 -5.76 5.35 -3.41
C PRO A 215 -6.76 6.13 -4.27
N GLN A 216 -6.32 6.69 -5.39
CA GLN A 216 -7.17 7.54 -6.25
C GLN A 216 -8.20 6.71 -7.01
N HIS A 217 -7.90 5.45 -7.29
CA HIS A 217 -8.72 4.56 -8.11
C HIS A 217 -9.33 3.40 -7.30
N ASN A 218 -9.17 3.44 -5.98
CA ASN A 218 -9.67 2.41 -5.08
C ASN A 218 -10.86 2.93 -4.27
N GLU A 219 -12.07 2.79 -4.81
CA GLU A 219 -13.32 3.13 -4.12
C GLU A 219 -13.47 2.42 -2.77
N MET A 220 -12.83 1.25 -2.59
CA MET A 220 -12.82 0.52 -1.34
C MET A 220 -12.00 1.22 -0.26
N LEU A 221 -10.88 1.86 -0.62
CA LEU A 221 -10.11 2.71 0.30
C LEU A 221 -10.77 4.07 0.52
N GLU A 222 -11.53 4.59 -0.43
CA GLU A 222 -12.38 5.75 -0.24
C GLU A 222 -13.58 5.45 0.66
N GLY A 223 -14.17 4.26 0.54
CA GLY A 223 -15.20 3.77 1.45
C GLY A 223 -14.69 3.62 2.90
N LEU A 224 -13.42 3.30 3.11
CA LEU A 224 -12.77 3.33 4.44
C LEU A 224 -12.66 4.75 5.02
N LEU A 225 -12.58 5.79 4.18
CA LEU A 225 -12.65 7.19 4.62
C LEU A 225 -14.08 7.63 4.95
N GLY A 226 -15.05 7.03 4.27
CA GLY A 226 -16.47 7.16 4.58
C GLY A 226 -16.90 6.26 5.74
N ALA A 227 -15.98 5.88 6.65
CA ALA A 227 -16.14 4.91 7.75
C ALA A 227 -17.29 5.17 8.76
N ILE A 228 -18.27 5.89 8.31
CA ILE A 228 -19.51 6.22 9.04
C ILE A 228 -20.53 5.06 8.94
N ARG A 229 -20.31 4.06 8.07
CA ARG A 229 -21.20 2.90 7.90
C ARG A 229 -20.45 1.58 8.04
N VAL A 230 -20.15 1.23 9.28
CA VAL A 230 -19.35 0.05 9.66
C VAL A 230 -19.89 -1.27 9.10
N GLN A 231 -21.19 -1.43 8.93
CA GLN A 231 -21.77 -2.68 8.44
C GLN A 231 -21.38 -3.03 6.98
N GLN A 232 -21.11 -2.03 6.13
CA GLN A 232 -20.66 -2.25 4.75
C GLN A 232 -19.16 -2.53 4.65
N HIS A 233 -18.40 -2.23 5.72
CA HIS A 233 -16.94 -2.26 5.73
C HIS A 233 -16.33 -3.38 6.57
N MET A 234 -17.12 -4.22 7.20
CA MET A 234 -16.65 -5.40 7.94
C MET A 234 -15.88 -6.40 7.05
N ASN A 235 -16.18 -6.44 5.76
CA ASN A 235 -15.46 -7.28 4.78
C ASN A 235 -14.07 -6.74 4.41
N ILE A 236 -13.65 -5.59 4.97
CA ILE A 236 -12.39 -4.92 4.64
C ILE A 236 -11.32 -5.12 5.72
N THR A 237 -11.67 -5.66 6.89
CA THR A 237 -10.68 -5.97 7.91
C THR A 237 -9.75 -7.05 7.38
N GLY A 238 -8.47 -6.73 7.24
CA GLY A 238 -7.48 -7.66 6.73
C GLY A 238 -6.10 -7.04 6.60
N LEU A 239 -5.17 -7.91 6.31
CA LEU A 239 -3.80 -7.57 6.00
C LEU A 239 -3.61 -7.56 4.49
N TYR A 240 -2.98 -6.51 3.96
CA TYR A 240 -2.82 -6.31 2.52
C TYR A 240 -1.37 -6.06 2.16
N MET A 241 -0.88 -6.80 1.17
CA MET A 241 0.42 -6.56 0.53
C MET A 241 0.33 -5.39 -0.44
N LEU A 242 1.35 -4.55 -0.47
CA LEU A 242 1.47 -3.47 -1.44
C LEU A 242 2.29 -3.88 -2.67
N GLN A 243 3.01 -4.97 -2.59
CA GLN A 243 3.77 -5.61 -3.67
C GLN A 243 3.58 -7.13 -3.61
N PRO A 244 3.92 -7.87 -4.67
CA PRO A 244 3.93 -9.34 -4.63
C PRO A 244 4.83 -9.86 -3.51
N TYR A 245 4.40 -10.94 -2.84
CA TYR A 245 5.15 -11.58 -1.77
C TYR A 245 6.56 -12.00 -2.23
N ASP A 246 7.56 -11.71 -1.39
CA ASP A 246 8.94 -12.10 -1.61
C ASP A 246 9.48 -12.81 -0.34
N PRO A 247 9.83 -14.11 -0.40
CA PRO A 247 10.31 -14.84 0.77
C PRO A 247 11.68 -14.35 1.27
N GLN A 248 12.41 -13.58 0.47
CA GLN A 248 13.71 -13.02 0.86
C GLN A 248 13.59 -11.69 1.63
N ARG A 249 12.39 -11.07 1.64
CA ARG A 249 12.15 -9.79 2.30
C ARG A 249 11.42 -9.98 3.63
N ILE A 250 11.73 -9.14 4.59
CA ILE A 250 11.09 -9.08 5.90
C ILE A 250 9.74 -8.37 5.76
N PRO A 251 8.61 -8.98 6.19
CA PRO A 251 7.33 -8.28 6.24
C PRO A 251 7.37 -7.13 7.25
N LEU A 252 7.14 -5.90 6.77
CA LEU A 252 7.02 -4.70 7.57
C LEU A 252 5.56 -4.29 7.59
N ILE A 253 4.89 -4.51 8.71
CA ILE A 253 3.44 -4.42 8.84
C ILE A 253 3.05 -3.13 9.54
N PHE A 254 2.31 -2.28 8.85
CA PHE A 254 1.87 -0.98 9.32
C PHE A 254 0.45 -1.02 9.89
N VAL A 255 0.27 -0.56 11.12
CA VAL A 255 -1.00 -0.53 11.85
C VAL A 255 -1.36 0.91 12.16
N HIS A 256 -2.45 1.42 11.58
CA HIS A 256 -2.87 2.82 11.73
C HIS A 256 -3.61 3.09 13.06
N GLY A 257 -3.77 4.35 13.40
CA GLY A 257 -4.43 4.81 14.62
C GLY A 257 -5.93 5.05 14.49
N LEU A 258 -6.52 5.57 15.57
CA LEU A 258 -7.93 5.97 15.65
C LEU A 258 -8.26 7.06 14.62
N ILE A 259 -9.45 7.01 14.02
CA ILE A 259 -9.93 7.95 12.98
C ILE A 259 -8.92 8.10 11.83
N SER A 260 -8.23 7.00 11.49
CA SER A 260 -7.23 6.97 10.44
C SER A 260 -7.45 5.76 9.53
N THR A 261 -6.63 5.67 8.49
CA THR A 261 -6.66 4.58 7.51
C THR A 261 -5.23 4.21 7.11
N PRO A 262 -5.01 3.09 6.44
CA PRO A 262 -3.69 2.73 5.91
C PRO A 262 -3.01 3.81 5.05
N ARG A 263 -3.77 4.73 4.49
CA ARG A 263 -3.24 5.86 3.68
C ARG A 263 -2.24 6.75 4.43
N MET A 264 -2.33 6.83 5.75
CA MET A 264 -1.40 7.63 6.54
C MET A 264 0.06 7.20 6.34
N TRP A 265 0.28 5.93 6.04
CA TRP A 265 1.61 5.33 5.88
C TRP A 265 2.26 5.62 4.54
N ARG A 266 1.52 6.20 3.58
CA ARG A 266 1.96 6.41 2.19
C ARG A 266 3.33 7.10 2.11
N ASN A 267 3.54 8.19 2.86
CA ASN A 267 4.80 8.92 2.79
C ASN A 267 5.94 8.16 3.47
N VAL A 268 5.67 7.41 4.53
CA VAL A 268 6.68 6.53 5.18
C VAL A 268 7.09 5.41 4.23
N ILE A 269 6.11 4.75 3.61
CA ILE A 269 6.35 3.69 2.63
C ILE A 269 7.10 4.24 1.42
N ASN A 270 6.73 5.43 0.94
CA ASN A 270 7.43 6.12 -0.15
C ASN A 270 8.92 6.35 0.16
N GLU A 271 9.28 6.73 1.37
CA GLU A 271 10.68 6.90 1.78
C GLU A 271 11.41 5.53 1.87
N ILE A 272 10.75 4.49 2.38
CA ILE A 272 11.31 3.14 2.43
C ILE A 272 11.58 2.60 1.02
N GLU A 273 10.64 2.78 0.11
CA GLU A 273 10.79 2.34 -1.30
C GLU A 273 11.85 3.13 -2.06
N THR A 274 12.20 4.33 -1.58
CA THR A 274 13.28 5.14 -2.17
C THR A 274 14.66 4.61 -1.83
N ASP A 275 14.85 4.13 -0.61
CA ASP A 275 16.12 3.60 -0.15
C ASP A 275 16.35 2.19 -0.72
N PRO A 276 17.40 1.98 -1.55
CA PRO A 276 17.66 0.67 -2.17
C PRO A 276 17.94 -0.45 -1.16
N GLU A 277 18.50 -0.13 0.02
CA GLU A 277 18.77 -1.14 1.05
C GLU A 277 17.49 -1.53 1.77
N LEU A 278 16.68 -0.55 2.18
CA LEU A 278 15.41 -0.79 2.84
C LEU A 278 14.46 -1.54 1.90
N ARG A 279 14.34 -1.10 0.65
CA ARG A 279 13.51 -1.73 -0.37
C ARG A 279 13.88 -3.18 -0.64
N ARG A 280 15.18 -3.54 -0.66
CA ARG A 280 15.61 -4.94 -0.82
C ARG A 280 15.34 -5.79 0.42
N ARG A 281 15.36 -5.17 1.59
CA ARG A 281 15.30 -5.86 2.88
C ARG A 281 13.87 -6.09 3.36
N TYR A 282 12.96 -5.14 3.08
CA TYR A 282 11.60 -5.14 3.57
C TYR A 282 10.57 -5.21 2.46
N GLN A 283 9.41 -5.76 2.79
CA GLN A 283 8.19 -5.70 2.00
C GLN A 283 7.09 -5.07 2.85
N CYS A 284 6.46 -4.00 2.32
CA CYS A 284 5.50 -3.22 3.07
C CYS A 284 4.10 -3.82 2.99
N TRP A 285 3.48 -4.06 4.13
CA TRP A 285 2.12 -4.53 4.28
C TRP A 285 1.34 -3.57 5.16
N VAL A 286 0.04 -3.50 4.98
CA VAL A 286 -0.82 -2.62 5.78
C VAL A 286 -1.97 -3.43 6.38
N PHE A 287 -2.26 -3.21 7.66
CA PHE A 287 -3.44 -3.73 8.31
C PHE A 287 -4.57 -2.69 8.25
N ALA A 288 -5.67 -3.05 7.60
CA ALA A 288 -6.87 -2.24 7.52
C ALA A 288 -7.93 -2.77 8.49
N TYR A 289 -8.55 -1.90 9.27
CA TYR A 289 -9.58 -2.28 10.22
C TYR A 289 -10.49 -1.09 10.57
N PRO A 290 -11.75 -1.34 10.95
CA PRO A 290 -12.64 -0.30 11.47
C PRO A 290 -12.15 0.19 12.84
N THR A 291 -11.78 1.46 12.92
CA THR A 291 -11.18 2.03 14.14
C THR A 291 -12.16 2.23 15.30
N GLY A 292 -13.47 2.06 15.08
CA GLY A 292 -14.49 2.09 16.11
C GLY A 292 -14.63 0.80 16.93
N ASN A 293 -14.07 -0.32 16.45
CA ASN A 293 -14.13 -1.61 17.12
C ASN A 293 -13.44 -1.58 18.50
N PRO A 294 -13.87 -2.41 19.47
CA PRO A 294 -13.16 -2.59 20.72
C PRO A 294 -11.68 -2.93 20.49
N LEU A 295 -10.80 -2.35 21.31
CA LEU A 295 -9.35 -2.45 21.14
C LEU A 295 -8.85 -3.91 21.08
N LEU A 296 -9.24 -4.74 22.07
CA LEU A 296 -8.85 -6.15 22.10
C LEU A 296 -9.45 -6.99 20.97
N TYR A 297 -10.62 -6.61 20.46
CA TYR A 297 -11.19 -7.25 19.27
C TYR A 297 -10.35 -6.93 18.01
N SER A 298 -9.99 -5.68 17.80
CA SER A 298 -9.11 -5.29 16.70
C SER A 298 -7.72 -5.95 16.83
N ALA A 299 -7.20 -6.09 18.06
CA ALA A 299 -5.96 -6.82 18.32
C ALA A 299 -6.08 -8.32 18.00
N LEU A 300 -7.22 -8.95 18.34
CA LEU A 300 -7.50 -10.33 17.95
C LEU A 300 -7.55 -10.48 16.42
N ARG A 301 -8.23 -9.57 15.72
CA ARG A 301 -8.29 -9.62 14.24
C ARG A 301 -6.91 -9.50 13.61
N LEU A 302 -6.05 -8.60 14.13
CA LEU A 302 -4.66 -8.52 13.69
C LEU A 302 -3.92 -9.84 13.94
N ARG A 303 -4.07 -10.45 15.11
CA ARG A 303 -3.44 -11.74 15.44
C ARG A 303 -3.85 -12.86 14.50
N GLU A 304 -5.13 -12.92 14.14
CA GLU A 304 -5.65 -13.89 13.18
C GLU A 304 -5.07 -13.68 11.77
N GLU A 305 -4.92 -12.43 11.34
CA GLU A 305 -4.31 -12.13 10.04
C GLU A 305 -2.82 -12.50 10.02
N LEU A 306 -2.06 -12.20 11.10
CA LEU A 306 -0.66 -12.61 11.22
C LEU A 306 -0.51 -14.14 11.20
N ALA A 307 -1.41 -14.87 11.86
CA ALA A 307 -1.42 -16.34 11.82
C ALA A 307 -1.68 -16.89 10.42
N LYS A 308 -2.56 -16.24 9.63
CA LYS A 308 -2.79 -16.61 8.23
C LYS A 308 -1.54 -16.40 7.36
N VAL A 309 -0.73 -15.35 7.63
CA VAL A 309 0.55 -15.15 6.93
C VAL A 309 1.45 -16.34 7.14
N GLN A 310 1.61 -16.78 8.39
CA GLN A 310 2.46 -17.93 8.72
C GLN A 310 1.93 -19.24 8.09
N GLN A 311 0.62 -19.43 8.06
CA GLN A 311 0.02 -20.60 7.41
C GLN A 311 0.24 -20.60 5.89
N ARG A 312 0.15 -19.41 5.26
CA ARG A 312 0.26 -19.27 3.80
C ARG A 312 1.72 -19.28 3.34
N TYR A 313 2.61 -18.71 4.15
CA TYR A 313 4.03 -18.54 3.88
C TYR A 313 4.87 -19.04 5.07
N PRO A 314 4.95 -20.36 5.27
CA PRO A 314 5.63 -20.94 6.45
C PRO A 314 7.13 -20.59 6.51
N ASP A 315 7.75 -20.33 5.37
CA ASP A 315 9.16 -19.92 5.26
C ASP A 315 9.35 -18.39 5.28
N SER A 316 8.29 -17.63 5.65
CA SER A 316 8.41 -16.18 5.80
C SER A 316 9.41 -15.83 6.88
N LYS A 317 10.17 -14.76 6.65
CA LYS A 317 10.97 -14.16 7.73
C LYS A 317 10.04 -13.60 8.80
N ASP A 318 10.57 -13.51 10.02
CA ASP A 318 9.87 -12.91 11.14
C ASP A 318 9.50 -11.45 10.85
N MET A 319 8.33 -11.07 11.31
CA MET A 319 7.68 -9.81 10.96
C MET A 319 8.15 -8.66 11.84
N VAL A 320 8.13 -7.45 11.30
CA VAL A 320 8.28 -6.21 12.07
C VAL A 320 6.95 -5.46 12.08
N LEU A 321 6.45 -5.10 13.26
CA LEU A 321 5.23 -4.31 13.42
C LEU A 321 5.56 -2.84 13.60
N VAL A 322 4.85 -1.97 12.89
CA VAL A 322 4.95 -0.50 13.02
C VAL A 322 3.56 0.04 13.32
N GLY A 323 3.33 0.43 14.57
CA GLY A 323 2.03 0.91 15.03
C GLY A 323 2.05 2.39 15.38
N HIS A 324 1.07 3.15 14.88
CA HIS A 324 0.88 4.55 15.24
C HIS A 324 -0.33 4.71 16.15
N SER A 325 -0.17 5.46 17.25
CA SER A 325 -1.25 5.79 18.19
C SER A 325 -1.93 4.50 18.69
N MET A 326 -3.24 4.36 18.55
CA MET A 326 -3.99 3.13 18.86
C MET A 326 -3.42 1.90 18.15
N GLY A 327 -2.93 2.05 16.91
CA GLY A 327 -2.28 0.95 16.19
C GLY A 327 -1.04 0.42 16.88
N GLY A 328 -0.34 1.24 17.67
CA GLY A 328 0.76 0.80 18.52
C GLY A 328 0.30 -0.09 19.68
N ILE A 329 -0.88 0.18 20.26
CA ILE A 329 -1.45 -0.69 21.29
C ILE A 329 -1.87 -2.04 20.70
N LEU A 330 -2.46 -2.03 19.49
CA LEU A 330 -2.79 -3.27 18.77
C LEU A 330 -1.52 -4.08 18.47
N SER A 331 -0.44 -3.42 18.09
CA SER A 331 0.87 -4.04 17.83
C SER A 331 1.50 -4.57 19.11
N ARG A 332 1.41 -3.84 20.23
CA ARG A 332 1.85 -4.31 21.56
C ARG A 332 1.16 -5.61 21.94
N ALA A 333 -0.14 -5.72 21.74
CA ALA A 333 -0.88 -6.94 22.01
C ALA A 333 -0.46 -8.16 21.15
N GLN A 334 0.37 -7.99 20.14
CA GLN A 334 0.95 -9.10 19.36
C GLN A 334 2.28 -9.59 19.95
N VAL A 335 2.94 -8.78 20.76
CA VAL A 335 4.28 -9.03 21.31
C VAL A 335 4.28 -9.07 22.84
N THR A 336 3.14 -9.37 23.42
CA THR A 336 2.90 -9.44 24.87
C THR A 336 2.02 -10.66 25.15
N THR A 337 2.36 -11.41 26.17
CA THR A 337 1.52 -12.50 26.68
C THR A 337 0.60 -11.96 27.76
N VAL A 338 -0.69 -12.25 27.63
CA VAL A 338 -1.73 -11.89 28.60
C VAL A 338 -2.52 -13.14 28.94
N GLU A 339 -2.43 -13.55 30.18
CA GLU A 339 -3.14 -14.68 30.75
C GLU A 339 -4.12 -14.24 31.85
N ARG A 340 -4.85 -15.19 32.45
CA ARG A 340 -5.79 -14.90 33.53
C ARG A 340 -5.14 -14.03 34.63
N ASP A 341 -3.95 -14.39 35.07
CA ASP A 341 -3.27 -13.74 36.22
C ASP A 341 -2.80 -12.31 35.88
N SER A 342 -2.58 -12.02 34.61
CA SER A 342 -2.28 -10.65 34.15
C SER A 342 -3.41 -9.65 34.50
N TRP A 343 -4.63 -10.15 34.68
CA TRP A 343 -5.79 -9.33 35.00
C TRP A 343 -5.91 -9.00 36.50
N ASP A 344 -5.08 -9.57 37.36
CA ASP A 344 -5.08 -9.27 38.81
C ASP A 344 -4.73 -7.81 39.11
N VAL A 345 -4.09 -7.11 38.14
CA VAL A 345 -3.84 -5.65 38.21
C VAL A 345 -5.12 -4.82 38.39
N ILE A 346 -6.28 -5.38 38.04
CA ILE A 346 -7.58 -4.72 38.24
C ILE A 346 -8.33 -5.21 39.47
N GLY A 347 -7.74 -6.14 40.21
CA GLY A 347 -8.25 -6.81 41.40
C GLY A 347 -8.56 -8.29 41.12
N GLU A 348 -7.92 -9.20 41.87
CA GLU A 348 -8.01 -10.65 41.74
C GLU A 348 -9.47 -11.15 41.76
N GLU A 349 -10.26 -10.75 42.75
CA GLU A 349 -11.67 -11.14 42.86
C GLU A 349 -12.50 -10.75 41.64
N LYS A 350 -12.25 -9.54 41.09
CA LYS A 350 -12.93 -9.07 39.90
C LYS A 350 -12.53 -9.87 38.68
N ALA A 351 -11.24 -10.17 38.54
CA ALA A 351 -10.73 -10.99 37.45
C ALA A 351 -11.31 -12.40 37.51
N ASP A 352 -11.35 -13.03 38.68
CA ASP A 352 -11.99 -14.35 38.88
C ASP A 352 -13.48 -14.32 38.52
N GLN A 353 -14.20 -13.34 39.00
CA GLN A 353 -15.60 -13.19 38.67
C GLN A 353 -15.84 -13.03 37.15
N PHE A 354 -14.94 -12.36 36.45
CA PHE A 354 -15.02 -12.23 35.01
C PHE A 354 -14.75 -13.58 34.33
N PHE A 355 -13.58 -14.18 34.59
CA PHE A 355 -13.14 -15.41 33.93
C PHE A 355 -14.01 -16.63 34.28
N SER A 356 -14.67 -16.66 35.44
CA SER A 356 -15.65 -17.72 35.75
C SER A 356 -16.84 -17.77 34.77
N LYS A 357 -17.11 -16.69 34.04
CA LYS A 357 -18.22 -16.58 33.08
C LYS A 357 -17.73 -16.70 31.64
N VAL A 358 -16.44 -16.64 31.37
CA VAL A 358 -15.83 -16.71 30.05
C VAL A 358 -15.50 -18.15 29.71
N LYS A 359 -16.04 -18.66 28.63
CA LYS A 359 -15.77 -20.01 28.18
C LYS A 359 -14.45 -20.06 27.40
N PRO A 360 -13.59 -21.07 27.68
CA PRO A 360 -12.36 -21.27 26.91
C PRO A 360 -12.65 -21.34 25.39
N GLY A 361 -11.90 -20.57 24.61
CA GLY A 361 -11.98 -20.56 23.14
C GLY A 361 -13.10 -19.68 22.55
N ASP A 362 -14.00 -19.13 23.37
CA ASP A 362 -14.99 -18.17 22.85
C ASP A 362 -14.32 -16.84 22.46
N LEU A 363 -15.08 -15.95 21.84
CA LEU A 363 -14.57 -14.67 21.34
C LEU A 363 -13.97 -13.82 22.46
N VAL A 364 -14.62 -13.77 23.63
CA VAL A 364 -14.15 -12.98 24.79
C VAL A 364 -12.85 -13.56 25.33
N HIS A 365 -12.78 -14.87 25.49
CA HIS A 365 -11.56 -15.55 25.91
C HIS A 365 -10.40 -15.26 24.98
N ARG A 366 -10.60 -15.39 23.67
CA ARG A 366 -9.58 -15.13 22.64
C ARG A 366 -9.14 -13.67 22.60
N CYS A 367 -10.01 -12.73 22.99
CA CYS A 367 -9.66 -11.32 23.13
C CYS A 367 -8.81 -11.05 24.39
N THR A 368 -9.07 -11.76 25.49
CA THR A 368 -8.53 -11.44 26.82
C THR A 368 -7.44 -12.38 27.30
N ASN A 369 -7.23 -13.50 26.61
CA ASN A 369 -6.19 -14.50 26.92
C ASN A 369 -5.45 -14.84 25.62
N PHE A 370 -4.17 -14.53 25.55
CA PHE A 370 -3.35 -14.71 24.36
C PHE A 370 -1.86 -14.66 24.67
N THR A 371 -1.06 -15.27 23.81
CA THR A 371 0.40 -15.28 23.89
C THR A 371 1.01 -14.36 22.83
N ALA A 372 2.22 -13.89 23.09
CA ALA A 372 3.02 -13.17 22.11
C ALA A 372 3.19 -14.03 20.84
N ASN A 373 3.16 -13.38 19.69
CA ASN A 373 3.32 -14.06 18.42
C ASN A 373 4.81 -14.36 18.16
N PRO A 374 5.22 -15.64 18.09
CA PRO A 374 6.62 -16.01 17.94
C PRO A 374 7.24 -15.62 16.60
N ASN A 375 6.41 -15.25 15.61
CA ASN A 375 6.86 -14.81 14.28
C ASN A 375 6.94 -13.29 14.15
N VAL A 376 6.89 -12.56 15.27
CA VAL A 376 7.15 -11.12 15.32
C VAL A 376 8.44 -10.90 16.07
N ASP A 377 9.47 -10.42 15.37
CA ASP A 377 10.82 -10.23 15.95
C ASP A 377 11.01 -8.80 16.52
N ARG A 378 10.22 -7.83 16.07
CA ARG A 378 10.39 -6.43 16.47
C ARG A 378 9.11 -5.61 16.40
N ALA A 379 8.99 -4.63 17.30
CA ALA A 379 7.93 -3.64 17.26
C ALA A 379 8.47 -2.21 17.26
N ILE A 380 7.82 -1.32 16.49
CA ILE A 380 8.08 0.13 16.47
C ILE A 380 6.77 0.84 16.82
N PHE A 381 6.77 1.58 17.89
CA PHE A 381 5.63 2.33 18.38
C PHE A 381 5.81 3.81 18.09
N ILE A 382 4.85 4.44 17.43
CA ILE A 382 4.90 5.86 17.08
C ILE A 382 3.76 6.57 17.77
N CYS A 383 4.06 7.48 18.70
CA CYS A 383 3.09 8.24 19.49
C CYS A 383 1.98 7.34 20.06
N SER A 384 2.36 6.21 20.65
CA SER A 384 1.43 5.18 21.12
C SER A 384 1.09 5.38 22.60
N PRO A 385 -0.20 5.55 22.96
CA PRO A 385 -0.61 5.79 24.35
C PRO A 385 -0.66 4.47 25.14
N HIS A 386 0.50 3.91 25.50
CA HIS A 386 0.62 2.63 26.20
C HIS A 386 -0.07 2.61 27.56
N ARG A 387 -0.25 3.77 28.18
CA ARG A 387 -0.95 3.98 29.46
C ARG A 387 -2.32 4.65 29.29
N GLY A 388 -2.78 4.76 28.03
CA GLY A 388 -3.99 5.50 27.69
C GLY A 388 -3.74 6.98 27.46
N SER A 389 -4.80 7.73 27.15
CA SER A 389 -4.76 9.19 26.95
C SER A 389 -6.10 9.80 27.33
N ASP A 390 -6.08 10.76 28.24
CA ASP A 390 -7.26 11.55 28.61
C ASP A 390 -7.73 12.47 27.47
N MET A 391 -6.83 12.93 26.62
CA MET A 391 -7.12 13.75 25.45
C MET A 391 -7.87 12.98 24.35
N ALA A 392 -7.62 11.66 24.21
CA ALA A 392 -8.37 10.82 23.29
C ALA A 392 -9.88 10.76 23.63
N ILE A 393 -10.22 10.96 24.91
CA ILE A 393 -11.61 10.98 25.40
C ILE A 393 -12.29 12.33 25.12
N GLY A 394 -11.56 13.43 25.15
CA GLY A 394 -12.12 14.78 25.02
C GLY A 394 -12.47 15.16 23.58
N THR A 395 -11.51 15.65 22.83
CA THR A 395 -11.73 16.26 21.50
C THR A 395 -11.99 15.22 20.39
N LEU A 396 -11.26 14.11 20.39
CA LEU A 396 -11.44 13.02 19.42
C LEU A 396 -12.63 12.14 19.77
N GLY A 397 -12.94 11.96 21.07
CA GLY A 397 -14.03 11.11 21.53
C GLY A 397 -15.41 11.57 21.08
N SER A 398 -15.69 12.87 21.09
CA SER A 398 -16.99 13.41 20.69
C SER A 398 -17.29 13.25 19.19
N LEU A 399 -16.28 13.24 18.35
CA LEU A 399 -16.41 12.97 16.91
C LEU A 399 -16.57 11.47 16.62
N ALA A 400 -15.81 10.63 17.30
CA ALA A 400 -15.80 9.20 17.04
C ALA A 400 -17.03 8.47 17.59
N ILE A 401 -17.63 8.90 18.70
CA ILE A 401 -18.85 8.28 19.29
C ILE A 401 -20.03 8.30 18.29
N LYS A 402 -20.12 9.30 17.43
CA LYS A 402 -21.17 9.38 16.40
C LYS A 402 -20.95 8.41 15.23
N LEU A 403 -19.82 7.74 15.15
CA LEU A 403 -19.37 6.98 13.99
C LEU A 403 -19.28 5.46 14.26
N ILE A 404 -19.64 5.00 15.46
CA ILE A 404 -19.44 3.62 15.87
C ILE A 404 -20.67 2.78 15.60
N SER A 405 -20.54 1.77 14.75
CA SER A 405 -21.41 0.60 14.71
C SER A 405 -20.57 -0.65 14.92
N LEU A 406 -21.01 -1.52 15.82
CA LEU A 406 -20.26 -2.69 16.23
C LEU A 406 -20.55 -3.90 15.33
N PRO A 407 -19.57 -4.83 15.15
CA PRO A 407 -19.77 -6.07 14.44
C PRO A 407 -20.94 -6.90 15.03
N VAL A 408 -21.72 -7.55 14.16
CA VAL A 408 -22.89 -8.34 14.56
C VAL A 408 -22.50 -9.54 15.45
N ASP A 409 -21.36 -10.15 15.18
CA ASP A 409 -20.79 -11.23 15.98
C ASP A 409 -20.42 -10.79 17.39
N LEU A 410 -19.91 -9.56 17.56
CA LEU A 410 -19.69 -8.96 18.88
C LEU A 410 -21.02 -8.68 19.60
N VAL A 411 -21.99 -8.12 18.90
CA VAL A 411 -23.31 -7.81 19.47
C VAL A 411 -24.02 -9.09 19.90
N SER A 412 -24.02 -10.13 19.08
CA SER A 412 -24.63 -11.43 19.38
C SER A 412 -23.93 -12.14 20.54
N THR A 413 -22.60 -12.11 20.57
CA THR A 413 -21.79 -12.71 21.66
C THR A 413 -22.04 -11.99 22.97
N ALA A 414 -22.08 -10.64 22.95
CA ALA A 414 -22.36 -9.87 24.16
C ALA A 414 -23.78 -10.08 24.69
N ALA A 415 -24.76 -10.22 23.80
CA ALA A 415 -26.13 -10.54 24.19
C ALA A 415 -26.25 -11.91 24.85
N ASN A 416 -25.40 -12.88 24.43
CA ASN A 416 -25.45 -14.26 24.93
C ASN A 416 -24.51 -14.49 26.15
N THR A 417 -23.49 -13.67 26.33
CA THR A 417 -22.42 -13.93 27.31
C THR A 417 -22.56 -13.13 28.59
N VAL A 418 -23.55 -12.28 28.79
CA VAL A 418 -23.78 -11.64 30.12
C VAL A 418 -23.73 -10.12 30.16
N GLY A 419 -24.84 -9.51 30.53
CA GLY A 419 -24.95 -8.09 30.84
C GLY A 419 -24.10 -7.54 32.00
N GLY A 420 -23.26 -8.37 32.64
CA GLY A 420 -22.37 -7.95 33.74
C GLY A 420 -20.89 -8.07 33.47
N SER A 421 -20.47 -8.97 32.57
CA SER A 421 -19.02 -9.24 32.35
C SER A 421 -18.38 -8.25 31.38
N MET A 422 -19.14 -7.63 30.49
CA MET A 422 -18.64 -6.62 29.57
C MET A 422 -18.25 -5.31 30.27
N SER A 423 -18.89 -4.98 31.40
CA SER A 423 -18.53 -3.79 32.18
C SER A 423 -17.11 -3.82 32.72
N MET A 424 -16.52 -4.99 32.89
CA MET A 424 -15.15 -5.12 33.35
C MET A 424 -14.11 -4.82 32.28
N ILE A 425 -14.45 -5.07 31.01
CA ILE A 425 -13.59 -4.70 29.87
C ILE A 425 -13.79 -3.23 29.50
N THR A 426 -14.94 -2.65 29.83
CA THR A 426 -15.39 -1.34 29.31
C THR A 426 -15.45 -0.24 30.37
N GLY A 427 -15.54 -0.61 31.63
CA GLY A 427 -15.86 0.35 32.69
C GLY A 427 -17.33 0.80 32.74
N ASP A 428 -18.19 0.41 31.78
CA ASP A 428 -19.61 0.77 31.73
C ASP A 428 -20.48 -0.44 31.40
N ALA A 429 -21.41 -0.78 32.28
CA ALA A 429 -22.30 -1.94 32.17
C ALA A 429 -23.44 -1.78 31.15
N LYS A 430 -23.66 -0.58 30.63
CA LYS A 430 -24.87 -0.23 29.87
C LYS A 430 -24.67 -0.15 28.36
N ARG A 431 -23.43 -0.11 27.86
CA ARG A 431 -23.14 -0.04 26.43
C ARG A 431 -21.97 -0.90 26.03
N MET A 432 -21.93 -1.26 24.75
CA MET A 432 -20.79 -1.97 24.19
C MET A 432 -19.54 -1.07 24.20
N PRO A 433 -18.35 -1.64 24.51
CA PRO A 433 -17.11 -0.89 24.48
C PRO A 433 -16.76 -0.45 23.06
N THR A 434 -16.13 0.69 22.99
CA THR A 434 -15.58 1.23 21.76
C THR A 434 -14.07 1.35 21.87
N SER A 435 -13.40 1.60 20.77
CA SER A 435 -11.96 1.90 20.79
C SER A 435 -11.60 3.08 21.69
N ILE A 436 -12.47 4.08 21.78
CA ILE A 436 -12.27 5.27 22.62
C ILE A 436 -12.24 4.88 24.11
N ASP A 437 -13.20 4.05 24.50
CA ASP A 437 -13.22 3.53 25.87
C ASP A 437 -11.92 2.76 26.18
N GLY A 438 -11.43 1.99 25.19
CA GLY A 438 -10.19 1.25 25.27
C GLY A 438 -8.93 2.11 25.44
N LEU A 439 -8.96 3.39 25.00
CA LEU A 439 -7.83 4.31 25.14
C LEU A 439 -7.84 5.10 26.46
N SER A 440 -8.88 4.95 27.28
CA SER A 440 -8.94 5.62 28.59
C SER A 440 -7.83 5.08 29.52
N PRO A 441 -7.09 5.93 30.25
CA PRO A 441 -6.14 5.50 31.27
C PRO A 441 -6.80 4.65 32.40
N LYS A 442 -8.10 4.80 32.55
CA LYS A 442 -8.90 4.03 33.53
C LYS A 442 -9.36 2.67 32.99
N ASN A 443 -9.20 2.42 31.69
CA ASN A 443 -9.66 1.19 31.06
C ASN A 443 -8.82 -0.01 31.54
N PRO A 444 -9.45 -1.10 31.97
CA PRO A 444 -8.77 -2.33 32.38
C PRO A 444 -7.77 -2.86 31.35
N THR A 445 -8.12 -2.85 30.07
CA THR A 445 -7.26 -3.35 28.98
C THR A 445 -5.90 -2.65 28.93
N VAL A 446 -5.90 -1.30 29.03
CA VAL A 446 -4.65 -0.54 29.00
C VAL A 446 -3.79 -0.87 30.20
N LYS A 447 -4.39 -0.98 31.40
CA LYS A 447 -3.68 -1.34 32.62
C LYS A 447 -3.05 -2.74 32.56
N VAL A 448 -3.80 -3.72 32.05
CA VAL A 448 -3.30 -5.07 31.85
C VAL A 448 -2.15 -5.10 30.86
N LEU A 449 -2.31 -4.48 29.70
CA LEU A 449 -1.22 -4.41 28.71
C LEU A 449 0.01 -3.67 29.27
N ASP A 450 -0.19 -2.61 30.07
CA ASP A 450 0.93 -1.87 30.67
C ASP A 450 1.68 -2.69 31.72
N SER A 451 0.99 -3.56 32.46
CA SER A 451 1.61 -4.45 33.47
C SER A 451 2.37 -5.62 32.87
N CYS A 452 2.11 -5.99 31.61
CA CYS A 452 2.77 -7.11 30.97
C CYS A 452 4.00 -6.67 30.16
N PRO A 453 5.10 -7.46 30.15
CA PRO A 453 6.29 -7.11 29.39
C PRO A 453 6.07 -7.17 27.88
N ILE A 454 6.83 -6.37 27.15
CA ILE A 454 6.98 -6.52 25.70
C ILE A 454 8.10 -7.54 25.47
N GLU A 455 7.78 -8.63 24.79
CA GLU A 455 8.65 -9.81 24.71
C GLU A 455 9.65 -9.75 23.53
N VAL A 456 9.66 -8.68 22.76
CA VAL A 456 10.56 -8.47 21.62
C VAL A 456 11.33 -7.15 21.73
N PRO A 457 12.48 -7.01 21.06
CA PRO A 457 13.12 -5.72 20.88
C PRO A 457 12.14 -4.70 20.30
N HIS A 458 12.08 -3.53 20.91
CA HIS A 458 11.15 -2.49 20.46
C HIS A 458 11.76 -1.10 20.51
N HIS A 459 11.14 -0.18 19.76
CA HIS A 459 11.50 1.23 19.72
C HIS A 459 10.24 2.07 19.86
N SER A 460 10.35 3.18 20.60
CA SER A 460 9.29 4.19 20.70
C SER A 460 9.75 5.48 20.07
N ILE A 461 8.95 6.01 19.16
CA ILE A 461 9.07 7.34 18.59
C ILE A 461 8.01 8.19 19.28
N ILE A 462 8.46 9.19 20.05
CA ILE A 462 7.61 10.04 20.86
C ILE A 462 7.58 11.42 20.21
N GLY A 463 6.38 11.99 20.08
CA GLY A 463 6.21 13.36 19.62
C GLY A 463 6.45 14.34 20.76
N ASP A 464 7.03 15.49 20.44
CA ASP A 464 7.27 16.57 21.38
C ASP A 464 6.84 17.89 20.77
N GLN A 465 6.01 18.65 21.48
CA GLN A 465 5.60 20.00 21.10
C GLN A 465 6.60 21.08 21.52
N GLY A 466 7.74 20.70 22.08
CA GLY A 466 8.77 21.62 22.57
C GLY A 466 8.34 22.38 23.84
N LYS A 467 7.45 21.81 24.64
CA LYS A 467 7.01 22.34 25.93
C LYS A 467 7.45 21.37 27.03
N GLY A 468 8.47 21.80 27.79
CA GLY A 468 9.07 20.97 28.84
C GLY A 468 10.15 20.03 28.32
N ASP A 469 10.84 19.38 29.25
CA ASP A 469 11.77 18.30 28.95
C ASP A 469 11.05 16.94 29.02
N THR A 470 11.55 15.92 28.30
CA THR A 470 11.16 14.55 28.52
C THR A 470 11.47 14.17 30.00
N PRO A 471 10.53 13.72 30.83
CA PRO A 471 9.22 13.09 30.51
C PRO A 471 7.97 13.99 30.59
N GLU A 472 8.10 15.31 30.73
CA GLU A 472 6.94 16.22 30.79
C GLU A 472 6.42 16.65 29.40
N SER A 473 6.98 16.11 28.33
CA SER A 473 6.59 16.42 26.97
C SER A 473 5.35 15.64 26.51
N SER A 474 4.69 16.15 25.46
CA SER A 474 3.55 15.54 24.82
C SER A 474 3.53 15.91 23.33
N ASP A 475 2.98 15.06 22.48
CA ASP A 475 2.68 15.40 21.08
C ASP A 475 1.38 16.21 20.94
N GLY A 476 0.74 16.53 22.10
CA GLY A 476 -0.55 17.20 22.18
C GLY A 476 -1.74 16.25 22.25
N VAL A 477 -1.53 14.94 22.17
CA VAL A 477 -2.55 13.88 22.29
C VAL A 477 -2.08 12.78 23.24
N VAL A 478 -0.82 12.44 23.20
CA VAL A 478 -0.19 11.40 24.03
C VAL A 478 0.90 12.03 24.88
N ASP A 479 0.78 11.88 26.20
CA ASP A 479 1.83 12.24 27.13
C ASP A 479 2.96 11.21 27.10
N TYR A 480 4.16 11.65 27.43
CA TYR A 480 5.36 10.80 27.47
C TYR A 480 5.22 9.62 28.46
#